data_1ddb7ea8e442f9c8cbb26a2e65ebe86d
#
_entry.id   1ddb7ea8e442f9c8cbb26a2e65ebe86d
#
_cell.length_a   1.000
_cell.length_b   1.000
_cell.length_c   1.000
_cell.angle_alpha   90.00
_cell.angle_beta   90.00
_cell.angle_gamma   90.00
#
_symmetry.space_group_name_H-M   'P 1'
#
loop_
_entity.id
_entity.type
_entity.pdbx_description
1 polymer ?
#
loop_
_entity_poly.entity_id
_entity_poly.type
_entity_poly.pdbx_seq_one_letter_code
_entity_poly.pdbx_strand_id
1 'polypeptide(L)'
;GMPKPLNTGNNGIFFPGTRKILDLNGDGVITNADMYYAESPLPIGHGGFINEIAWRQFDLNIFFTYSLGRHIINAYKYTYSSVNTTAGPLMGDVRKFDTWTEADGQNHTFPRLQKYSVLNYQTTGLYDTNLEKVNMLRLKQLTLGYNLHEQLAKKIGLSSARVFLSM
;
A
#
# COMPACT_ATOMS: atom_id res chain seq x y z
N GLY A 1 27.49 -27.67 -1.99
CA GLY A 1 27.59 -27.20 -3.36
C GLY A 1 26.69 -26.00 -3.52
N MET A 2 27.16 -24.93 -4.14
CA MET A 2 26.31 -23.80 -4.49
C MET A 2 25.18 -24.30 -5.40
N PRO A 3 23.92 -23.89 -5.16
CA PRO A 3 22.85 -24.23 -6.08
C PRO A 3 23.20 -23.67 -7.47
N LYS A 4 22.94 -24.46 -8.51
CA LYS A 4 23.10 -23.98 -9.90
C LYS A 4 22.25 -22.71 -10.05
N PRO A 5 22.82 -21.65 -10.66
CA PRO A 5 22.01 -20.47 -10.97
C PRO A 5 20.91 -20.89 -11.94
N LEU A 6 19.66 -20.60 -11.55
CA LEU A 6 18.52 -20.72 -12.45
C LEU A 6 18.72 -19.80 -13.65
N ASN A 7 18.59 -20.35 -14.84
CA ASN A 7 18.69 -19.58 -16.06
C ASN A 7 17.34 -18.86 -16.27
N THR A 8 17.35 -17.52 -16.28
CA THR A 8 16.18 -16.79 -16.76
C THR A 8 16.31 -16.72 -18.28
N GLY A 9 15.26 -17.09 -19.01
CA GLY A 9 15.25 -17.06 -20.48
C GLY A 9 15.64 -15.73 -21.14
N ASN A 10 15.91 -14.71 -20.32
CA ASN A 10 16.37 -13.37 -20.72
C ASN A 10 17.73 -13.00 -20.15
N ASN A 11 18.67 -13.93 -20.04
CA ASN A 11 20.05 -13.72 -19.57
C ASN A 11 20.20 -13.17 -18.13
N GLY A 12 19.19 -13.28 -17.28
CA GLY A 12 19.30 -12.94 -15.86
C GLY A 12 20.08 -14.00 -15.11
N ILE A 13 21.18 -13.62 -14.48
CA ILE A 13 21.96 -14.50 -13.63
C ILE A 13 21.59 -14.21 -12.17
N PHE A 14 21.19 -15.23 -11.43
CA PHE A 14 20.96 -15.10 -9.99
C PHE A 14 22.28 -15.32 -9.24
N PHE A 15 22.58 -14.38 -8.35
CA PHE A 15 23.75 -14.45 -7.46
C PHE A 15 23.27 -14.54 -6.00
N PRO A 16 24.13 -15.00 -5.09
CA PRO A 16 23.88 -14.86 -3.66
C PRO A 16 23.53 -13.41 -3.31
N GLY A 17 22.44 -13.25 -2.55
CA GLY A 17 21.92 -11.93 -2.19
C GLY A 17 20.95 -11.30 -3.19
N THR A 18 20.60 -11.98 -4.27
CA THR A 18 19.50 -11.55 -5.14
C THR A 18 18.15 -12.08 -4.63
N ARG A 19 17.04 -11.54 -5.15
CA ARG A 19 15.71 -12.08 -4.83
C ARG A 19 15.60 -13.52 -5.32
N LYS A 20 15.02 -14.36 -4.48
CA LYS A 20 14.68 -15.73 -4.85
C LYS A 20 13.35 -15.72 -5.61
N ILE A 21 13.38 -16.03 -6.89
CA ILE A 21 12.18 -16.26 -7.69
C ILE A 21 11.95 -17.77 -7.73
N LEU A 22 10.71 -18.19 -7.54
CA LEU A 22 10.32 -19.59 -7.55
C LEU A 22 10.06 -20.03 -8.99
N ASP A 23 10.65 -21.15 -9.37
CA ASP A 23 10.29 -21.92 -10.54
C ASP A 23 9.09 -22.80 -10.16
N LEU A 24 7.90 -22.37 -10.57
CA LEU A 24 6.65 -23.01 -10.16
C LEU A 24 6.34 -24.26 -10.98
N ASN A 25 6.76 -24.31 -12.22
CA ASN A 25 6.54 -25.45 -13.10
C ASN A 25 7.68 -26.49 -13.04
N GLY A 26 8.83 -26.13 -12.45
CA GLY A 26 9.98 -27.02 -12.25
C GLY A 26 10.80 -27.29 -13.52
N ASP A 27 10.70 -26.44 -14.53
CA ASP A 27 11.43 -26.63 -15.80
C ASP A 27 12.87 -26.12 -15.76
N GLY A 28 13.28 -25.45 -14.69
CA GLY A 28 14.62 -24.90 -14.51
C GLY A 28 14.84 -23.55 -15.16
N VAL A 29 13.79 -22.93 -15.72
CA VAL A 29 13.85 -21.63 -16.40
C VAL A 29 12.75 -20.71 -15.86
N ILE A 30 13.09 -19.56 -15.36
CA ILE A 30 12.09 -18.57 -14.91
C ILE A 30 11.49 -17.82 -16.11
N THR A 31 10.23 -18.04 -16.34
CA THR A 31 9.45 -17.45 -17.44
C THR A 31 8.09 -16.93 -16.95
N ASN A 32 7.28 -16.45 -17.89
CA ASN A 32 5.89 -16.08 -17.58
C ASN A 32 5.03 -17.29 -17.18
N ALA A 33 5.49 -18.51 -17.44
CA ALA A 33 4.81 -19.73 -17.00
C ALA A 33 4.88 -19.93 -15.48
N ASP A 34 5.82 -19.25 -14.81
CA ASP A 34 5.96 -19.24 -13.35
C ASP A 34 5.13 -18.14 -12.67
N MET A 35 4.36 -17.41 -13.43
CA MET A 35 3.42 -16.45 -12.87
C MET A 35 2.18 -17.16 -12.35
N TYR A 36 1.67 -16.71 -11.22
CA TYR A 36 0.42 -17.17 -10.65
C TYR A 36 -0.51 -16.01 -10.33
N TYR A 37 -1.79 -16.31 -10.28
CA TYR A 37 -2.78 -15.35 -9.80
C TYR A 37 -2.66 -15.21 -8.29
N ALA A 38 -2.13 -14.07 -7.85
CA ALA A 38 -2.02 -13.77 -6.44
C ALA A 38 -3.41 -13.37 -5.88
N GLU A 39 -3.49 -12.25 -5.20
CA GLU A 39 -4.68 -11.80 -4.52
C GLU A 39 -5.50 -10.80 -5.37
N SER A 40 -6.79 -10.70 -5.07
CA SER A 40 -7.70 -9.80 -5.78
C SER A 40 -7.50 -8.32 -5.38
N PRO A 41 -7.47 -7.39 -6.36
CA PRO A 41 -7.52 -5.96 -6.08
C PRO A 41 -8.92 -5.49 -5.63
N LEU A 42 -9.93 -6.32 -5.79
CA LEU A 42 -11.28 -6.03 -5.34
C LEU A 42 -11.41 -6.32 -3.85
N PRO A 43 -12.09 -5.46 -3.09
CA PRO A 43 -12.32 -5.71 -1.68
C PRO A 43 -13.30 -6.88 -1.47
N ILE A 44 -13.07 -7.67 -0.43
CA ILE A 44 -14.00 -8.73 0.01
C ILE A 44 -15.30 -8.11 0.51
N GLY A 45 -15.21 -6.93 1.16
CA GLY A 45 -16.35 -6.18 1.60
C GLY A 45 -16.09 -4.68 1.55
N HIS A 46 -17.07 -3.93 1.10
CA HIS A 46 -17.04 -2.47 1.14
C HIS A 46 -18.43 -1.91 1.41
N GLY A 47 -18.46 -0.72 1.96
CA GLY A 47 -19.73 -0.05 2.25
C GLY A 47 -19.52 1.27 2.96
N GLY A 48 -20.63 1.82 3.37
CA GLY A 48 -20.65 3.03 4.20
C GLY A 48 -21.79 2.98 5.17
N PHE A 49 -21.65 3.72 6.25
CA PHE A 49 -22.73 3.87 7.19
C PHE A 49 -22.84 5.32 7.65
N ILE A 50 -24.08 5.79 7.77
CA ILE A 50 -24.43 7.15 8.16
C ILE A 50 -25.12 7.07 9.50
N ASN A 51 -24.67 7.92 10.43
CA ASN A 51 -25.34 8.16 11.69
C ASN A 51 -25.85 9.60 11.73
N GLU A 52 -27.14 9.74 11.98
CA GLU A 52 -27.79 11.01 12.20
C GLU A 52 -28.36 11.02 13.60
N ILE A 53 -27.84 11.90 14.42
CA ILE A 53 -28.26 12.04 15.83
C ILE A 53 -28.80 13.45 16.02
N ALA A 54 -30.01 13.57 16.43
CA ALA A 54 -30.62 14.83 16.80
C ALA A 54 -30.93 14.83 18.30
N TRP A 55 -30.47 15.84 19.00
CA TRP A 55 -30.73 16.01 20.41
C TRP A 55 -31.01 17.48 20.74
N ARG A 56 -32.25 17.77 21.04
CA ARG A 56 -32.75 19.14 21.28
C ARG A 56 -32.42 20.04 20.07
N GLN A 57 -31.53 21.03 20.26
CA GLN A 57 -31.10 21.97 19.24
C GLN A 57 -29.87 21.50 18.45
N PHE A 58 -29.22 20.42 18.87
CA PHE A 58 -28.03 19.88 18.24
C PHE A 58 -28.39 18.79 17.25
N ASP A 59 -27.73 18.80 16.11
CA ASP A 59 -27.73 17.71 15.15
C ASP A 59 -26.28 17.31 14.81
N LEU A 60 -26.05 16.03 14.73
CA LEU A 60 -24.77 15.44 14.40
C LEU A 60 -24.97 14.45 13.26
N ASN A 61 -24.27 14.65 12.17
CA ASN A 61 -24.23 13.72 11.05
C ASN A 61 -22.81 13.22 10.86
N ILE A 62 -22.64 11.89 10.86
CA ILE A 62 -21.35 11.22 10.69
C ILE A 62 -21.50 10.19 9.58
N PHE A 63 -20.63 10.30 8.57
CA PHE A 63 -20.56 9.36 7.47
C PHE A 63 -19.20 8.68 7.39
N PHE A 64 -19.21 7.36 7.53
CA PHE A 64 -18.04 6.51 7.35
C PHE A 64 -18.16 5.66 6.09
N THR A 65 -17.02 5.41 5.47
CA THR A 65 -16.87 4.38 4.44
C THR A 65 -15.78 3.40 4.84
N TYR A 66 -15.97 2.13 4.48
CA TYR A 66 -14.97 1.10 4.73
C TYR A 66 -14.73 0.25 3.47
N SER A 67 -13.54 -0.30 3.41
CA SER A 67 -13.12 -1.25 2.38
C SER A 67 -12.17 -2.25 3.03
N LEU A 68 -12.49 -3.53 2.93
CA LEU A 68 -11.79 -4.61 3.64
C LEU A 68 -11.28 -5.65 2.67
N GLY A 69 -10.07 -6.15 2.93
CA GLY A 69 -9.53 -7.32 2.27
C GLY A 69 -9.14 -7.13 0.81
N ARG A 70 -8.90 -5.88 0.34
CA ARG A 70 -8.32 -5.66 -0.98
C ARG A 70 -6.80 -5.78 -0.94
N HIS A 71 -6.22 -6.25 -2.01
CA HIS A 71 -4.78 -6.27 -2.19
C HIS A 71 -4.35 -5.26 -3.26
N ILE A 72 -3.30 -4.54 -3.00
CA ILE A 72 -2.74 -3.56 -3.92
C ILE A 72 -1.23 -3.77 -4.07
N ILE A 73 -0.72 -3.47 -5.25
CA ILE A 73 0.72 -3.41 -5.48
C ILE A 73 1.22 -2.06 -4.97
N ASN A 74 2.09 -2.11 -3.96
CA ASN A 74 2.72 -0.91 -3.44
C ASN A 74 3.89 -0.48 -4.35
N ALA A 75 3.57 0.34 -5.35
CA ALA A 75 4.56 0.87 -6.30
C ALA A 75 5.64 1.74 -5.62
N TYR A 76 5.29 2.41 -4.52
CA TYR A 76 6.25 3.20 -3.76
C TYR A 76 7.29 2.31 -3.08
N LYS A 77 6.86 1.22 -2.43
CA LYS A 77 7.76 0.25 -1.84
C LYS A 77 8.74 -0.29 -2.88
N TYR A 78 8.22 -0.63 -4.06
CA TYR A 78 9.03 -1.04 -5.18
C TYR A 78 10.04 0.04 -5.60
N THR A 79 9.59 1.25 -5.87
CA THR A 79 10.42 2.35 -6.38
C THR A 79 11.47 2.80 -5.37
N TYR A 80 11.10 2.91 -4.10
CA TYR A 80 11.98 3.47 -3.06
C TYR A 80 12.85 2.44 -2.34
N SER A 81 12.50 1.16 -2.40
CA SER A 81 13.36 0.08 -1.92
C SER A 81 14.33 -0.46 -2.99
N SER A 82 14.15 -0.03 -4.22
CA SER A 82 15.02 -0.39 -5.33
C SER A 82 16.26 0.49 -5.33
N VAL A 83 17.39 -0.07 -4.96
CA VAL A 83 18.69 0.60 -5.04
C VAL A 83 19.18 0.53 -6.49
N ASN A 84 18.68 1.44 -7.32
CA ASN A 84 19.16 1.58 -8.69
C ASN A 84 19.87 2.92 -8.84
N THR A 85 21.16 2.88 -9.13
CA THR A 85 21.99 4.07 -9.25
C THR A 85 21.69 4.93 -10.47
N THR A 86 20.91 4.42 -11.41
CA THR A 86 20.51 5.16 -12.63
C THR A 86 19.22 5.95 -12.44
N ALA A 87 18.44 5.68 -11.41
CA ALA A 87 17.06 6.18 -11.30
C ALA A 87 16.86 7.36 -10.34
N GLY A 88 17.92 7.96 -9.83
CA GLY A 88 17.81 9.12 -8.96
C GLY A 88 17.99 8.84 -7.46
N PRO A 89 17.72 9.82 -6.60
CA PRO A 89 18.02 9.72 -5.19
C PRO A 89 17.16 8.67 -4.51
N LEU A 90 17.80 7.84 -3.70
CA LEU A 90 17.13 6.95 -2.76
C LEU A 90 16.37 7.81 -1.75
N MET A 91 15.06 7.62 -1.65
CA MET A 91 14.24 8.37 -0.69
C MET A 91 14.26 7.79 0.72
N GLY A 92 14.92 6.65 0.92
CA GLY A 92 15.07 6.01 2.22
C GLY A 92 16.51 5.96 2.72
N ASP A 93 16.69 5.94 4.02
CA ASP A 93 17.99 5.67 4.63
C ASP A 93 18.30 4.17 4.48
N VAL A 94 19.09 3.84 3.46
CA VAL A 94 19.48 2.46 3.13
C VAL A 94 20.18 1.73 4.28
N ARG A 95 20.75 2.45 5.24
CA ARG A 95 21.38 1.87 6.44
C ARG A 95 20.37 1.22 7.37
N LYS A 96 19.10 1.58 7.24
CA LYS A 96 17.99 1.01 8.01
C LYS A 96 17.35 -0.21 7.33
N PHE A 97 17.75 -0.51 6.10
CA PHE A 97 17.24 -1.67 5.40
C PHE A 97 17.99 -2.91 5.84
N ASP A 98 17.24 -3.94 6.17
CA ASP A 98 17.75 -5.28 6.40
C ASP A 98 18.14 -5.90 5.06
N THR A 99 19.35 -5.59 4.61
CA THR A 99 19.89 -6.00 3.31
C THR A 99 20.84 -7.17 3.48
N TRP A 100 20.81 -8.09 2.53
CA TRP A 100 21.70 -9.23 2.50
C TRP A 100 23.17 -8.78 2.41
N THR A 101 24.03 -9.42 3.21
CA THR A 101 25.47 -9.27 3.18
C THR A 101 26.15 -10.62 3.05
N GLU A 102 27.32 -10.65 2.44
CA GLU A 102 28.10 -11.90 2.28
C GLU A 102 28.58 -12.47 3.62
N ALA A 103 28.72 -11.60 4.63
CA ALA A 103 29.24 -11.97 5.93
C ALA A 103 28.28 -12.85 6.75
N ASP A 104 26.98 -12.66 6.63
CA ASP A 104 26.00 -13.44 7.38
C ASP A 104 25.18 -14.45 6.58
N GLY A 105 25.08 -14.30 5.26
CA GLY A 105 24.46 -15.24 4.35
C GLY A 105 23.03 -15.66 4.70
N GLN A 106 22.35 -14.89 5.57
CA GLN A 106 21.01 -15.15 6.07
C GLN A 106 19.93 -14.66 5.11
N ASN A 107 18.69 -15.05 5.35
CA ASN A 107 17.54 -14.52 4.64
C ASN A 107 17.22 -13.11 5.16
N HIS A 108 17.34 -12.13 4.29
CA HIS A 108 17.05 -10.72 4.58
C HIS A 108 15.82 -10.24 3.85
N THR A 109 15.23 -9.16 4.34
CA THR A 109 14.04 -8.55 3.74
C THR A 109 14.35 -7.93 2.38
N PHE A 110 15.57 -7.39 2.22
CA PHE A 110 16.02 -6.75 0.99
C PHE A 110 17.22 -7.45 0.38
N PRO A 111 17.33 -7.46 -0.95
CA PRO A 111 18.50 -8.00 -1.63
C PRO A 111 19.75 -7.17 -1.32
N ARG A 112 20.91 -7.71 -1.68
CA ARG A 112 22.18 -7.00 -1.50
C ARG A 112 22.19 -5.67 -2.27
N LEU A 113 22.81 -4.66 -1.68
CA LEU A 113 23.01 -3.37 -2.32
C LEU A 113 24.06 -3.48 -3.42
N GLN A 114 23.74 -3.02 -4.63
CA GLN A 114 24.67 -3.03 -5.75
C GLN A 114 24.75 -1.66 -6.42
N LYS A 115 25.97 -1.27 -6.79
CA LYS A 115 26.24 0.01 -7.45
C LYS A 115 25.72 0.07 -8.89
N TYR A 116 25.72 -1.06 -9.59
CA TYR A 116 25.20 -1.20 -10.94
C TYR A 116 24.21 -2.34 -10.98
N SER A 117 23.01 -2.05 -11.40
CA SER A 117 21.98 -3.06 -11.53
C SER A 117 22.18 -3.88 -12.80
N VAL A 118 23.05 -4.89 -12.73
CA VAL A 118 23.02 -5.99 -13.71
C VAL A 118 21.71 -6.79 -13.57
N LEU A 119 20.98 -6.52 -12.51
CA LEU A 119 19.80 -7.25 -12.06
C LEU A 119 18.50 -6.45 -12.23
N ASN A 120 18.42 -5.62 -13.27
CA ASN A 120 17.20 -4.84 -13.58
C ASN A 120 15.93 -5.69 -13.66
N TYR A 121 16.07 -6.97 -13.96
CA TYR A 121 14.96 -7.92 -13.94
C TYR A 121 14.29 -8.07 -12.57
N GLN A 122 15.06 -7.88 -11.52
CA GLN A 122 14.52 -8.04 -10.17
C GLN A 122 13.85 -6.79 -9.63
N THR A 123 13.95 -5.69 -10.38
CA THR A 123 13.38 -4.42 -9.95
C THR A 123 12.11 -4.04 -10.70
N THR A 124 11.83 -4.64 -11.86
CA THR A 124 10.71 -4.25 -12.73
C THR A 124 9.50 -5.18 -12.67
N GLY A 125 9.59 -6.27 -11.92
CA GLY A 125 8.53 -7.29 -11.87
C GLY A 125 7.41 -6.98 -10.89
N LEU A 126 6.25 -7.49 -11.21
CA LEU A 126 5.11 -7.60 -10.30
C LEU A 126 5.37 -8.79 -9.37
N TYR A 127 6.00 -8.54 -8.23
CA TYR A 127 6.29 -9.55 -7.23
C TYR A 127 5.28 -9.51 -6.10
N ASP A 128 4.98 -10.66 -5.53
CA ASP A 128 4.13 -10.81 -4.34
C ASP A 128 4.67 -10.05 -3.13
N THR A 129 5.99 -9.86 -3.03
CA THR A 129 6.63 -9.05 -1.99
C THR A 129 6.19 -7.58 -1.99
N ASN A 130 5.66 -7.10 -3.11
CA ASN A 130 5.12 -5.75 -3.26
C ASN A 130 3.60 -5.70 -3.11
N LEU A 131 2.97 -6.85 -2.92
CA LEU A 131 1.54 -6.96 -2.72
C LEU A 131 1.21 -6.74 -1.24
N GLU A 132 0.31 -5.82 -0.95
CA GLU A 132 -0.07 -5.48 0.41
C GLU A 132 -1.58 -5.56 0.59
N LYS A 133 -2.01 -6.18 1.69
CA LYS A 133 -3.41 -6.20 2.09
C LYS A 133 -3.79 -4.87 2.72
N VAL A 134 -4.81 -4.24 2.18
CA VAL A 134 -5.28 -2.93 2.63
C VAL A 134 -6.69 -3.05 3.18
N ASN A 135 -6.83 -2.65 4.44
CA ASN A 135 -8.11 -2.40 5.09
C ASN A 135 -8.21 -0.90 5.35
N MET A 136 -9.34 -0.32 5.03
CA MET A 136 -9.56 1.11 5.15
C MET A 136 -10.88 1.40 5.82
N LEU A 137 -10.84 2.27 6.82
CA LEU A 137 -11.99 2.96 7.39
C LEU A 137 -11.75 4.46 7.22
N ARG A 138 -12.67 5.17 6.60
CA ARG A 138 -12.55 6.59 6.34
C ARG A 138 -13.77 7.34 6.84
N LEU A 139 -13.53 8.35 7.66
CA LEU A 139 -14.51 9.38 7.95
C LEU A 139 -14.64 10.27 6.70
N LYS A 140 -15.81 10.29 6.11
CA LYS A 140 -16.11 11.06 4.90
C LYS A 140 -16.73 12.39 5.19
N GLN A 141 -17.54 12.44 6.23
CA GLN A 141 -18.22 13.66 6.63
C GLN A 141 -18.49 13.62 8.11
N LEU A 142 -18.25 14.73 8.75
CA LEU A 142 -18.66 15.03 10.11
C LEU A 142 -19.29 16.40 10.09
N THR A 143 -20.57 16.48 10.44
CA THR A 143 -21.29 17.76 10.53
C THR A 143 -21.93 17.87 11.89
N LEU A 144 -21.60 18.92 12.62
CA LEU A 144 -22.23 19.29 13.86
C LEU A 144 -23.04 20.57 13.63
N GLY A 145 -24.34 20.51 13.78
CA GLY A 145 -25.26 21.62 13.64
C GLY A 145 -25.86 22.03 14.97
N TYR A 146 -26.17 23.32 15.09
CA TYR A 146 -26.94 23.89 16.18
C TYR A 146 -28.04 24.78 15.63
N ASN A 147 -29.28 24.42 15.93
CA ASN A 147 -30.45 25.20 15.57
C ASN A 147 -30.75 26.22 16.69
N LEU A 148 -30.69 27.50 16.37
CA LEU A 148 -30.98 28.55 17.33
C LEU A 148 -32.43 28.46 17.81
N HIS A 149 -32.58 28.68 19.09
CA HIS A 149 -33.92 28.74 19.67
C HIS A 149 -34.73 29.90 19.05
N GLU A 150 -35.99 29.69 18.72
CA GLU A 150 -36.85 30.69 18.02
C GLU A 150 -36.82 32.08 18.65
N GLN A 151 -36.78 32.15 19.97
CA GLN A 151 -36.77 33.46 20.68
C GLN A 151 -35.49 34.25 20.40
N LEU A 152 -34.33 33.54 20.22
CA LEU A 152 -33.06 34.19 19.86
C LEU A 152 -33.05 34.56 18.40
N ALA A 153 -33.54 33.70 17.52
CA ALA A 153 -33.62 33.99 16.08
C ALA A 153 -34.50 35.22 15.82
N LYS A 154 -35.65 35.34 16.46
CA LYS A 154 -36.54 36.50 16.33
C LYS A 154 -35.93 37.82 16.83
N LYS A 155 -35.06 37.77 17.86
CA LYS A 155 -34.35 38.97 18.34
C LYS A 155 -33.40 39.56 17.29
N ILE A 156 -32.90 38.75 16.40
CA ILE A 156 -32.00 39.19 15.31
C ILE A 156 -32.75 39.33 13.97
N GLY A 157 -34.07 39.31 14.00
CA GLY A 157 -34.91 39.50 12.82
C GLY A 157 -35.02 38.29 11.88
N LEU A 158 -34.67 37.10 12.37
CA LEU A 158 -34.75 35.87 11.60
C LEU A 158 -35.92 34.98 12.08
N SER A 159 -36.57 34.28 11.15
CA SER A 159 -37.59 33.31 11.46
C SER A 159 -37.00 31.99 12.05
N SER A 160 -35.82 31.61 11.57
CA SER A 160 -34.99 30.49 12.06
C SER A 160 -33.55 30.72 11.70
N ALA A 161 -32.61 30.14 12.43
CA ALA A 161 -31.20 30.17 12.12
C ALA A 161 -30.55 28.87 12.58
N ARG A 162 -29.64 28.32 11.75
CA ARG A 162 -28.82 27.15 12.06
C ARG A 162 -27.37 27.48 11.78
N VAL A 163 -26.53 27.19 12.74
CA VAL A 163 -25.06 27.28 12.60
C VAL A 163 -24.51 25.84 12.53
N PHE A 164 -23.63 25.58 11.62
CA PHE A 164 -23.02 24.26 11.52
C PHE A 164 -21.52 24.32 11.22
N LEU A 165 -20.81 23.30 11.68
CA LEU A 165 -19.41 23.04 11.34
C LEU A 165 -19.37 21.72 10.59
N SER A 166 -18.76 21.71 9.42
CA SER A 166 -18.59 20.51 8.58
C SER A 166 -17.12 20.29 8.24
N MET A 167 -16.71 19.03 8.30
CA MET A 167 -15.37 18.59 7.97
C MET A 167 -15.46 17.36 7.05
#